data_6cf0790f7f6dd49f85d5f22b8f10a8ca
#
_entry.id   6cf0790f7f6dd49f85d5f22b8f10a8ca
#
_cell.length_a   1.000
_cell.length_b   1.000
_cell.length_c   1.000
_cell.angle_alpha   90.00
_cell.angle_beta   90.00
_cell.angle_gamma   90.00
#
_symmetry.space_group_name_H-M   'P 1'
#
loop_
_entity.id
_entity.type
_entity.pdbx_description
1 polymer ?
#
loop_
_entity_poly.entity_id
_entity_poly.type
_entity_poly.pdbx_seq_one_letter_code
_entity_poly.pdbx_strand_id
1 'polypeptide(L)'
;LDSAPGSVSQVRMCGNQLMKLGKTRNCAIFIVAHVTKSGDLAGPKTVEHLVDCVLNFSGERDGELRILRAYKNRFGTTSEIGAFRMESAGLTEVTDVSATFLENKEELLEGSVTAAVYEGSRPLMFEVQSLVSPANVGFARRTSVGIDNTRLNMILAVLEKKAGLSLINQDVYVNVVGGLKPEGTGTDLAAALAIFSSYKRVTSTKRTLAVGEIGLTGIAADITSYKTTEKA
;
A
#
# COMPACT_ATOMS: atom_id res chain seq x y z
N LEU A 1 32.20 -10.55 -23.48
CA LEU A 1 31.93 -10.43 -22.05
C LEU A 1 32.17 -11.77 -21.38
N ASP A 2 33.20 -11.85 -20.52
CA ASP A 2 33.59 -13.08 -19.82
C ASP A 2 32.72 -13.42 -18.62
N SER A 3 31.49 -12.86 -18.53
CA SER A 3 30.56 -13.10 -17.44
C SER A 3 29.27 -13.73 -17.94
N ALA A 4 28.66 -14.60 -17.12
CA ALA A 4 27.44 -15.32 -17.48
C ALA A 4 26.31 -14.35 -17.84
N PRO A 5 25.44 -14.71 -18.80
CA PRO A 5 24.25 -13.93 -19.15
C PRO A 5 23.40 -13.61 -17.93
N GLY A 6 23.02 -12.33 -17.74
CA GLY A 6 22.23 -11.88 -16.59
C GLY A 6 22.99 -11.69 -15.29
N SER A 7 24.34 -11.87 -15.28
CA SER A 7 25.16 -11.57 -14.11
C SER A 7 25.15 -10.08 -13.76
N VAL A 8 25.35 -9.74 -12.48
CA VAL A 8 25.40 -8.35 -11.98
C VAL A 8 26.43 -7.51 -12.75
N SER A 9 27.59 -8.08 -13.05
CA SER A 9 28.65 -7.40 -13.82
C SER A 9 28.21 -7.10 -15.26
N GLN A 10 27.54 -8.04 -15.92
CA GLN A 10 27.02 -7.85 -17.26
C GLN A 10 25.91 -6.77 -17.29
N VAL A 11 24.95 -6.86 -16.38
CA VAL A 11 23.85 -5.87 -16.26
C VAL A 11 24.41 -4.47 -16.02
N ARG A 12 25.41 -4.34 -15.14
CA ARG A 12 26.08 -3.06 -14.86
C ARG A 12 26.80 -2.50 -16.08
N MET A 13 27.51 -3.34 -16.82
CA MET A 13 28.24 -2.91 -18.01
C MET A 13 27.29 -2.49 -19.13
N CYS A 14 26.24 -3.26 -19.40
CA CYS A 14 25.21 -2.90 -20.38
C CYS A 14 24.50 -1.60 -19.99
N GLY A 15 24.10 -1.45 -18.72
CA GLY A 15 23.50 -0.23 -18.20
C GLY A 15 24.39 1.02 -18.42
N ASN A 16 25.70 0.91 -18.13
CA ASN A 16 26.64 2.00 -18.38
C ASN A 16 26.76 2.36 -19.86
N GLN A 17 26.79 1.36 -20.75
CA GLN A 17 26.85 1.61 -22.19
C GLN A 17 25.55 2.28 -22.71
N LEU A 18 24.38 1.81 -22.27
CA LEU A 18 23.10 2.41 -22.63
C LEU A 18 23.02 3.86 -22.12
N MET A 19 23.42 4.12 -20.89
CA MET A 19 23.44 5.46 -20.32
C MET A 19 24.38 6.39 -21.13
N LYS A 20 25.57 5.92 -21.50
CA LYS A 20 26.51 6.67 -22.36
C LYS A 20 25.88 6.96 -23.72
N LEU A 21 25.24 5.97 -24.33
CA LEU A 21 24.54 6.12 -25.62
C LEU A 21 23.43 7.16 -25.51
N GLY A 22 22.56 7.09 -24.50
CA GLY A 22 21.48 8.05 -24.29
C GLY A 22 21.98 9.47 -24.19
N LYS A 23 23.06 9.71 -23.40
CA LYS A 23 23.67 11.02 -23.26
C LYS A 23 24.35 11.51 -24.54
N THR A 24 25.05 10.63 -25.26
CA THR A 24 25.75 10.99 -26.49
C THR A 24 24.79 11.29 -27.65
N ARG A 25 23.68 10.56 -27.71
CA ARG A 25 22.69 10.68 -28.78
C ARG A 25 21.49 11.56 -28.40
N ASN A 26 21.47 12.09 -27.19
CA ASN A 26 20.36 12.87 -26.63
C ASN A 26 19.00 12.17 -26.82
N CYS A 27 18.94 10.88 -26.48
CA CYS A 27 17.73 10.09 -26.59
C CYS A 27 17.35 9.49 -25.22
N ALA A 28 16.05 9.39 -24.94
CA ALA A 28 15.53 8.70 -23.78
C ALA A 28 15.64 7.19 -23.96
N ILE A 29 16.09 6.49 -22.91
CA ILE A 29 16.20 5.03 -22.90
C ILE A 29 15.37 4.49 -21.73
N PHE A 30 14.41 3.63 -22.03
CA PHE A 30 13.62 2.91 -21.05
C PHE A 30 14.14 1.49 -20.91
N ILE A 31 14.51 1.11 -19.69
CA ILE A 31 14.95 -0.25 -19.36
C ILE A 31 13.84 -0.90 -18.54
N VAL A 32 13.20 -1.92 -19.11
CA VAL A 32 12.19 -2.72 -18.40
C VAL A 32 12.89 -3.86 -17.68
N ALA A 33 12.70 -3.93 -16.37
CA ALA A 33 13.26 -4.97 -15.52
C ALA A 33 12.17 -5.65 -14.70
N HIS A 34 12.36 -6.93 -14.40
CA HIS A 34 11.45 -7.71 -13.57
C HIS A 34 12.00 -7.88 -12.17
N VAL A 35 11.12 -7.76 -11.16
CA VAL A 35 11.40 -8.09 -9.77
C VAL A 35 11.23 -9.59 -9.58
N THR A 36 12.18 -10.26 -8.94
CA THR A 36 12.04 -11.68 -8.60
C THR A 36 11.04 -11.87 -7.46
N LYS A 37 10.47 -13.09 -7.32
CA LYS A 37 9.47 -13.42 -6.28
C LYS A 37 9.93 -13.16 -4.84
N SER A 38 11.24 -13.13 -4.58
CA SER A 38 11.83 -12.83 -3.27
C SER A 38 11.95 -11.33 -2.97
N GLY A 39 11.56 -10.45 -3.92
CA GLY A 39 11.78 -9.02 -3.78
C GLY A 39 13.26 -8.60 -3.92
N ASP A 40 14.17 -9.56 -3.99
CA ASP A 40 15.60 -9.32 -4.18
C ASP A 40 15.93 -9.20 -5.66
N LEU A 41 16.28 -8.01 -6.04
CA LEU A 41 16.74 -7.61 -7.34
C LEU A 41 18.24 -7.90 -7.49
N ALA A 42 18.61 -9.06 -7.97
CA ALA A 42 20.02 -9.31 -8.28
C ALA A 42 20.55 -8.39 -9.42
N GLY A 43 19.68 -7.96 -10.32
CA GLY A 43 20.03 -7.08 -11.44
C GLY A 43 19.58 -5.62 -11.30
N PRO A 44 18.33 -5.35 -10.94
CA PRO A 44 17.75 -4.00 -10.96
C PRO A 44 18.37 -3.04 -9.95
N LYS A 45 18.70 -3.43 -8.71
CA LYS A 45 19.41 -2.54 -7.74
C LYS A 45 20.70 -1.96 -8.30
N THR A 46 21.42 -2.75 -9.09
CA THR A 46 22.65 -2.29 -9.75
C THR A 46 22.35 -1.21 -10.81
N VAL A 47 21.23 -1.34 -11.53
CA VAL A 47 20.81 -0.38 -12.55
C VAL A 47 20.18 0.88 -11.92
N GLU A 48 19.46 0.75 -10.81
CA GLU A 48 18.87 1.88 -10.09
C GLU A 48 19.84 2.99 -9.74
N HIS A 49 21.08 2.64 -9.39
CA HIS A 49 22.14 3.62 -9.12
C HIS A 49 22.63 4.35 -10.38
N LEU A 50 22.50 3.72 -11.54
CA LEU A 50 23.03 4.24 -12.81
C LEU A 50 22.02 5.16 -13.52
N VAL A 51 20.73 4.86 -13.42
CA VAL A 51 19.68 5.56 -14.16
C VAL A 51 19.28 6.88 -13.47
N ASP A 52 18.66 7.77 -14.22
CA ASP A 52 18.22 9.07 -13.73
C ASP A 52 16.82 8.99 -13.08
N CYS A 53 16.00 8.04 -13.51
CA CYS A 53 14.66 7.81 -12.96
C CYS A 53 14.44 6.30 -12.74
N VAL A 54 13.78 5.95 -11.65
CA VAL A 54 13.31 4.59 -11.34
C VAL A 54 11.82 4.65 -11.11
N LEU A 55 11.07 4.00 -11.97
CA LEU A 55 9.62 3.86 -11.85
C LEU A 55 9.29 2.43 -11.43
N ASN A 56 8.48 2.31 -10.39
CA ASN A 56 7.95 1.04 -9.93
C ASN A 56 6.48 0.92 -10.31
N PHE A 57 6.14 -0.20 -10.94
CA PHE A 57 4.79 -0.52 -11.34
C PHE A 57 4.28 -1.64 -10.44
N SER A 58 3.37 -1.33 -9.54
CA SER A 58 2.83 -2.25 -8.54
C SER A 58 1.34 -2.50 -8.75
N GLY A 59 0.86 -3.68 -8.36
CA GLY A 59 -0.54 -4.06 -8.41
C GLY A 59 -0.69 -5.54 -8.05
N GLU A 60 -1.83 -5.95 -7.57
CA GLU A 60 -2.12 -7.36 -7.34
C GLU A 60 -2.34 -8.11 -8.64
N ARG A 61 -2.05 -9.43 -8.64
CA ARG A 61 -2.22 -10.27 -9.83
C ARG A 61 -3.67 -10.33 -10.30
N ASP A 62 -4.58 -10.35 -9.35
CA ASP A 62 -6.03 -10.48 -9.58
C ASP A 62 -6.77 -9.13 -9.45
N GLY A 63 -6.05 -8.05 -9.09
CA GLY A 63 -6.58 -6.70 -9.00
C GLY A 63 -6.48 -5.96 -10.33
N GLU A 64 -7.50 -5.21 -10.69
CA GLU A 64 -7.50 -4.38 -11.91
C GLU A 64 -6.61 -3.15 -11.79
N LEU A 65 -6.39 -2.65 -10.55
CA LEU A 65 -5.63 -1.42 -10.30
C LEU A 65 -4.12 -1.65 -10.37
N ARG A 66 -3.44 -0.71 -11.02
CA ARG A 66 -1.99 -0.63 -11.10
C ARG A 66 -1.53 0.75 -10.66
N ILE A 67 -0.55 0.81 -9.79
CA ILE A 67 0.03 2.06 -9.29
C ILE A 67 1.46 2.20 -9.80
N LEU A 68 1.73 3.30 -10.46
CA LEU A 68 3.06 3.69 -10.90
C LEU A 68 3.63 4.72 -9.93
N ARG A 69 4.79 4.42 -9.35
CA ARG A 69 5.50 5.30 -8.40
C ARG A 69 6.91 5.57 -8.88
N ALA A 70 7.38 6.80 -8.67
CA ALA A 70 8.77 7.14 -8.86
C ALA A 70 9.55 6.89 -7.56
N TYR A 71 10.46 5.91 -7.55
CA TYR A 71 11.37 5.67 -6.41
C TYR A 71 12.61 6.56 -6.47
N LYS A 72 12.99 6.98 -7.67
CA LYS A 72 14.09 7.91 -7.92
C LYS A 72 13.72 8.79 -9.10
N ASN A 73 13.96 10.09 -8.98
CA ASN A 73 13.81 11.03 -10.08
C ASN A 73 14.80 12.19 -9.89
N ARG A 74 15.82 12.25 -10.74
CA ARG A 74 16.83 13.34 -10.67
C ARG A 74 16.32 14.68 -11.15
N PHE A 75 15.27 14.68 -11.95
CA PHE A 75 14.79 15.88 -12.64
C PHE A 75 13.44 16.39 -12.12
N GLY A 76 12.89 15.74 -11.11
CA GLY A 76 11.60 16.10 -10.55
C GLY A 76 11.31 15.44 -9.21
N THR A 77 10.09 15.60 -8.75
CA THR A 77 9.61 15.00 -7.50
C THR A 77 9.42 13.49 -7.64
N THR A 78 9.55 12.78 -6.54
CA THR A 78 9.13 11.36 -6.41
C THR A 78 7.77 11.24 -5.72
N SER A 79 7.14 12.36 -5.39
CA SER A 79 5.89 12.41 -4.63
C SER A 79 4.63 12.21 -5.49
N GLU A 80 4.77 12.03 -6.81
CA GLU A 80 3.63 11.82 -7.69
C GLU A 80 3.41 10.33 -7.94
N ILE A 81 2.14 9.94 -8.03
CA ILE A 81 1.72 8.60 -8.45
C ILE A 81 0.82 8.68 -9.68
N GLY A 82 0.92 7.66 -10.54
CA GLY A 82 -0.04 7.40 -11.59
C GLY A 82 -0.86 6.16 -11.25
N ALA A 83 -2.17 6.24 -11.38
CA ALA A 83 -3.04 5.09 -11.19
C ALA A 83 -3.65 4.67 -12.53
N PHE A 84 -3.68 3.37 -12.77
CA PHE A 84 -4.18 2.78 -14.01
C PHE A 84 -5.05 1.57 -13.69
N ARG A 85 -6.05 1.35 -14.52
CA ARG A 85 -6.87 0.12 -14.52
C ARG A 85 -6.43 -0.76 -15.68
N MET A 86 -6.28 -2.06 -15.42
CA MET A 86 -6.02 -3.03 -16.48
C MET A 86 -7.33 -3.45 -17.10
N GLU A 87 -7.51 -3.13 -18.35
CA GLU A 87 -8.68 -3.48 -19.15
C GLU A 87 -8.29 -4.39 -20.33
N SER A 88 -9.26 -4.92 -21.04
CA SER A 88 -9.02 -5.78 -22.21
C SER A 88 -8.22 -5.05 -23.32
N ALA A 89 -8.37 -3.75 -23.43
CA ALA A 89 -7.64 -2.90 -24.39
C ALA A 89 -6.26 -2.45 -23.89
N GLY A 90 -5.90 -2.73 -22.61
CA GLY A 90 -4.64 -2.31 -21.99
C GLY A 90 -4.85 -1.48 -20.73
N LEU A 91 -3.90 -0.60 -20.43
CA LEU A 91 -3.94 0.27 -19.26
C LEU A 91 -4.72 1.55 -19.56
N THR A 92 -5.73 1.82 -18.75
CA THR A 92 -6.53 3.05 -18.78
C THR A 92 -6.22 3.88 -17.55
N GLU A 93 -6.02 5.18 -17.69
CA GLU A 93 -5.74 6.09 -16.58
C GLU A 93 -6.96 6.18 -15.64
N VAL A 94 -6.69 6.12 -14.33
CA VAL A 94 -7.68 6.36 -13.28
C VAL A 94 -7.37 7.72 -12.65
N THR A 95 -8.18 8.72 -12.97
CA THR A 95 -7.99 10.09 -12.49
C THR A 95 -8.43 10.27 -11.04
N ASP A 96 -9.46 9.56 -10.60
CA ASP A 96 -9.94 9.52 -9.22
C ASP A 96 -9.89 8.09 -8.67
N VAL A 97 -8.76 7.80 -8.04
CA VAL A 97 -8.52 6.49 -7.42
C VAL A 97 -9.44 6.27 -6.22
N SER A 98 -9.73 7.35 -5.48
CA SER A 98 -10.59 7.28 -4.29
C SER A 98 -12.03 6.93 -4.67
N ALA A 99 -12.55 7.50 -5.76
CA ALA A 99 -13.86 7.13 -6.27
C ALA A 99 -13.93 5.64 -6.59
N THR A 100 -12.91 5.09 -7.25
CA THR A 100 -12.86 3.65 -7.59
C THR A 100 -13.01 2.73 -6.39
N PHE A 101 -12.50 3.12 -5.22
CA PHE A 101 -12.60 2.32 -3.99
C PHE A 101 -13.85 2.58 -3.18
N LEU A 102 -14.53 3.71 -3.41
CA LEU A 102 -15.70 4.15 -2.63
C LEU A 102 -17.01 4.05 -3.41
N GLU A 103 -16.97 3.80 -4.71
CA GLU A 103 -18.06 3.97 -5.67
C GLU A 103 -19.30 3.09 -5.45
N ASN A 104 -19.31 2.09 -4.58
CA ASN A 104 -20.43 1.16 -4.51
C ASN A 104 -21.01 0.89 -3.12
N LYS A 105 -20.91 1.83 -2.17
CA LYS A 105 -21.44 1.58 -0.83
C LYS A 105 -22.47 2.62 -0.39
N GLU A 106 -23.72 2.32 -0.68
CA GLU A 106 -24.85 2.98 -0.05
C GLU A 106 -25.07 2.48 1.39
N GLU A 107 -24.65 1.24 1.68
CA GLU A 107 -24.84 0.61 2.99
C GLU A 107 -23.61 0.72 3.88
N LEU A 108 -23.83 1.10 5.13
CA LEU A 108 -22.84 1.05 6.20
C LEU A 108 -22.80 -0.38 6.76
N LEU A 109 -21.69 -1.08 6.52
CA LEU A 109 -21.52 -2.46 6.94
C LEU A 109 -20.67 -2.55 8.22
N GLU A 110 -20.98 -3.54 9.07
CA GLU A 110 -20.10 -3.88 10.18
C GLU A 110 -18.74 -4.33 9.66
N GLY A 111 -17.70 -4.01 10.41
CA GLY A 111 -16.33 -4.36 10.03
C GLY A 111 -15.75 -3.57 8.87
N SER A 112 -16.41 -2.51 8.39
CA SER A 112 -15.94 -1.69 7.28
C SER A 112 -15.74 -0.24 7.71
N VAL A 113 -14.53 0.30 7.45
CA VAL A 113 -14.15 1.69 7.74
C VAL A 113 -13.35 2.27 6.59
N THR A 114 -13.65 3.51 6.21
CA THR A 114 -12.84 4.23 5.23
C THR A 114 -11.56 4.75 5.88
N ALA A 115 -10.43 4.52 5.24
CA ALA A 115 -9.14 5.08 5.59
C ALA A 115 -8.66 6.06 4.52
N ALA A 116 -7.72 6.93 4.87
CA ALA A 116 -6.98 7.71 3.89
C ALA A 116 -5.49 7.71 4.24
N VAL A 117 -4.69 7.70 3.19
CA VAL A 117 -3.25 7.94 3.27
C VAL A 117 -2.84 8.92 2.18
N TYR A 118 -1.71 9.57 2.37
CA TYR A 118 -1.09 10.28 1.27
C TYR A 118 -0.15 9.34 0.53
N GLU A 119 -0.40 9.16 -0.75
CA GLU A 119 0.54 8.54 -1.67
C GLU A 119 1.16 9.66 -2.50
N GLY A 120 2.36 10.05 -2.10
CA GLY A 120 3.00 11.25 -2.65
C GLY A 120 2.26 12.52 -2.25
N SER A 121 1.77 13.28 -3.23
CA SER A 121 1.02 14.52 -3.04
C SER A 121 -0.51 14.30 -3.05
N ARG A 122 -0.99 13.10 -3.35
CA ARG A 122 -2.42 12.81 -3.52
C ARG A 122 -2.99 12.08 -2.31
N PRO A 123 -4.12 12.54 -1.75
CA PRO A 123 -4.87 11.75 -0.78
C PRO A 123 -5.50 10.56 -1.49
N LEU A 124 -5.28 9.38 -0.96
CA LEU A 124 -5.86 8.13 -1.44
C LEU A 124 -6.79 7.59 -0.37
N MET A 125 -8.08 7.57 -0.65
CA MET A 125 -9.09 6.97 0.23
C MET A 125 -9.36 5.54 -0.21
N PHE A 126 -9.48 4.64 0.76
CA PHE A 126 -9.77 3.23 0.53
C PHE A 126 -10.50 2.64 1.73
N GLU A 127 -11.03 1.47 1.55
CA GLU A 127 -11.72 0.76 2.60
C GLU A 127 -10.81 -0.24 3.30
N VAL A 128 -10.91 -0.28 4.63
CA VAL A 128 -10.36 -1.32 5.49
C VAL A 128 -11.52 -2.16 6.01
N GLN A 129 -11.46 -3.45 5.73
CA GLN A 129 -12.45 -4.43 6.17
C GLN A 129 -11.86 -5.34 7.24
N SER A 130 -12.65 -5.71 8.22
CA SER A 130 -12.30 -6.72 9.22
C SER A 130 -13.44 -7.70 9.44
N LEU A 131 -13.06 -8.95 9.60
CA LEU A 131 -13.94 -10.02 10.05
C LEU A 131 -13.39 -10.61 11.35
N VAL A 132 -14.20 -10.59 12.41
CA VAL A 132 -13.89 -11.20 13.69
C VAL A 132 -14.89 -12.31 13.96
N SER A 133 -14.41 -13.52 14.22
CA SER A 133 -15.26 -14.67 14.50
C SER A 133 -14.66 -15.54 15.60
N PRO A 134 -15.46 -16.29 16.38
CA PRO A 134 -14.92 -17.25 17.33
C PRO A 134 -13.95 -18.22 16.65
N ALA A 135 -12.78 -18.42 17.26
CA ALA A 135 -11.82 -19.39 16.78
C ALA A 135 -12.42 -20.80 16.98
N ASN A 136 -12.49 -21.58 15.90
CA ASN A 136 -12.75 -23.00 15.98
C ASN A 136 -11.49 -23.69 16.55
N VAL A 137 -11.58 -24.87 17.05
CA VAL A 137 -10.52 -25.66 17.71
C VAL A 137 -9.09 -25.32 17.28
N GLY A 138 -8.28 -24.77 18.19
CA GLY A 138 -6.85 -24.48 17.97
C GLY A 138 -6.45 -23.05 18.34
N PHE A 139 -5.34 -22.59 17.76
CA PHE A 139 -4.87 -21.20 17.94
C PHE A 139 -5.67 -20.23 17.08
N ALA A 140 -6.05 -19.10 17.67
CA ALA A 140 -6.70 -18.01 16.96
C ALA A 140 -5.86 -17.52 15.77
N ARG A 141 -6.47 -17.42 14.60
CA ARG A 141 -5.82 -16.97 13.36
C ARG A 141 -5.83 -15.45 13.30
N ARG A 142 -4.70 -14.88 12.91
CA ARG A 142 -4.54 -13.44 12.71
C ARG A 142 -3.89 -13.22 11.38
N THR A 143 -4.66 -12.69 10.44
CA THR A 143 -4.24 -12.55 9.05
C THR A 143 -4.59 -11.16 8.54
N SER A 144 -3.67 -10.51 7.86
CA SER A 144 -3.91 -9.25 7.20
C SER A 144 -3.43 -9.25 5.76
N VAL A 145 -4.17 -8.52 4.94
CA VAL A 145 -3.79 -8.15 3.57
C VAL A 145 -3.74 -6.63 3.51
N GLY A 146 -2.62 -6.09 3.06
CA GLY A 146 -2.41 -4.64 2.98
C GLY A 146 -1.85 -3.98 4.25
N ILE A 147 -1.93 -4.66 5.41
CA ILE A 147 -1.32 -4.21 6.67
C ILE A 147 -0.31 -5.26 7.11
N ASP A 148 0.84 -4.83 7.65
CA ASP A 148 1.84 -5.75 8.20
C ASP A 148 1.29 -6.54 9.39
N ASN A 149 1.56 -7.87 9.44
CA ASN A 149 1.04 -8.74 10.49
C ASN A 149 1.58 -8.37 11.89
N THR A 150 2.81 -7.85 11.98
CA THR A 150 3.37 -7.37 13.26
C THR A 150 2.58 -6.17 13.75
N ARG A 151 2.24 -5.25 12.82
CA ARG A 151 1.42 -4.09 13.12
C ARG A 151 0.00 -4.47 13.55
N LEU A 152 -0.63 -5.40 12.84
CA LEU A 152 -1.93 -5.95 13.24
C LEU A 152 -1.89 -6.50 14.67
N ASN A 153 -0.87 -7.28 15.04
CA ASN A 153 -0.74 -7.84 16.38
C ASN A 153 -0.60 -6.75 17.46
N MET A 154 0.10 -5.64 17.18
CA MET A 154 0.17 -4.49 18.09
C MET A 154 -1.20 -3.84 18.28
N ILE A 155 -1.95 -3.62 17.21
CA ILE A 155 -3.31 -3.06 17.27
C ILE A 155 -4.22 -3.97 18.10
N LEU A 156 -4.17 -5.28 17.89
CA LEU A 156 -4.96 -6.24 18.67
C LEU A 156 -4.62 -6.18 20.16
N ALA A 157 -3.34 -6.12 20.52
CA ALA A 157 -2.90 -6.00 21.91
C ALA A 157 -3.43 -4.71 22.57
N VAL A 158 -3.44 -3.60 21.83
CA VAL A 158 -4.02 -2.34 22.34
C VAL A 158 -5.53 -2.46 22.51
N LEU A 159 -6.24 -3.03 21.55
CA LEU A 159 -7.69 -3.24 21.63
C LEU A 159 -8.06 -4.15 22.82
N GLU A 160 -7.32 -5.21 23.06
CA GLU A 160 -7.52 -6.08 24.23
C GLU A 160 -7.28 -5.33 25.52
N LYS A 161 -6.13 -4.68 25.64
CA LYS A 161 -5.71 -4.08 26.92
C LYS A 161 -6.40 -2.75 27.24
N LYS A 162 -6.69 -1.93 26.23
CA LYS A 162 -7.20 -0.56 26.42
C LYS A 162 -8.67 -0.42 26.10
N ALA A 163 -9.18 -1.13 25.10
CA ALA A 163 -10.59 -1.09 24.72
C ALA A 163 -11.40 -2.24 25.34
N GLY A 164 -10.76 -3.15 26.09
CA GLY A 164 -11.44 -4.24 26.78
C GLY A 164 -12.09 -5.29 25.86
N LEU A 165 -11.57 -5.45 24.65
CA LEU A 165 -12.02 -6.52 23.75
C LEU A 165 -11.37 -7.85 24.16
N SER A 166 -12.14 -8.94 24.09
CA SER A 166 -11.62 -10.30 24.34
C SER A 166 -11.33 -10.99 23.01
N LEU A 167 -10.14 -10.73 22.45
CA LEU A 167 -9.75 -11.22 21.12
C LEU A 167 -8.88 -12.49 21.17
N ILE A 168 -8.52 -12.98 22.35
CA ILE A 168 -7.61 -14.12 22.52
C ILE A 168 -8.12 -15.40 21.81
N ASN A 169 -9.43 -15.62 21.85
CA ASN A 169 -10.10 -16.77 21.24
C ASN A 169 -10.91 -16.37 19.99
N GLN A 170 -10.48 -15.31 19.30
CA GLN A 170 -11.14 -14.84 18.08
C GLN A 170 -10.18 -14.94 16.90
N ASP A 171 -10.67 -15.49 15.80
CA ASP A 171 -10.04 -15.33 14.49
C ASP A 171 -10.24 -13.89 14.03
N VAL A 172 -9.17 -13.23 13.59
CA VAL A 172 -9.21 -11.85 13.10
C VAL A 172 -8.60 -11.79 11.71
N TYR A 173 -9.38 -11.33 10.76
CA TYR A 173 -8.97 -11.09 9.39
C TYR A 173 -9.12 -9.61 9.09
N VAL A 174 -8.09 -9.00 8.49
CA VAL A 174 -8.12 -7.60 8.04
C VAL A 174 -7.71 -7.55 6.58
N ASN A 175 -8.44 -6.80 5.80
CA ASN A 175 -8.19 -6.62 4.37
C ASN A 175 -8.27 -5.14 3.99
N VAL A 176 -7.25 -4.65 3.32
CA VAL A 176 -7.29 -3.37 2.61
C VAL A 176 -7.81 -3.62 1.22
N VAL A 177 -8.98 -3.06 0.92
CA VAL A 177 -9.66 -3.29 -0.36
C VAL A 177 -8.85 -2.73 -1.53
N GLY A 178 -8.85 -3.46 -2.64
CA GLY A 178 -8.15 -3.08 -3.87
C GLY A 178 -6.67 -3.42 -3.90
N GLY A 179 -6.20 -4.27 -2.95
CA GLY A 179 -4.82 -4.76 -2.94
C GLY A 179 -3.77 -3.70 -2.64
N LEU A 180 -4.19 -2.59 -2.06
CA LEU A 180 -3.28 -1.54 -1.65
C LEU A 180 -2.44 -1.98 -0.46
N LYS A 181 -1.19 -1.54 -0.44
CA LYS A 181 -0.29 -1.66 0.71
C LYS A 181 0.11 -0.26 1.14
N PRO A 182 -0.75 0.42 1.92
CA PRO A 182 -0.45 1.77 2.36
C PRO A 182 0.84 1.78 3.19
N GLU A 183 1.70 2.75 2.92
CA GLU A 183 2.91 2.93 3.71
C GLU A 183 2.61 3.70 5.01
N GLY A 184 3.36 3.37 6.06
CA GLY A 184 3.23 4.02 7.36
C GLY A 184 2.07 3.48 8.22
N THR A 185 1.74 4.23 9.26
CA THR A 185 0.85 3.83 10.36
C THR A 185 -0.52 4.50 10.31
N GLY A 186 -0.78 5.29 9.27
CA GLY A 186 -2.02 6.07 9.12
C GLY A 186 -3.32 5.25 9.06
N THR A 187 -3.21 3.98 8.72
CA THR A 187 -4.34 3.05 8.63
C THR A 187 -4.71 2.36 9.94
N ASP A 188 -3.92 2.54 11.00
CA ASP A 188 -4.12 1.81 12.25
C ASP A 188 -5.48 2.07 12.88
N LEU A 189 -5.89 3.35 12.94
CA LEU A 189 -7.17 3.73 13.52
C LEU A 189 -8.34 3.13 12.74
N ALA A 190 -8.26 3.12 11.41
CA ALA A 190 -9.28 2.49 10.58
C ALA A 190 -9.35 0.98 10.80
N ALA A 191 -8.19 0.31 10.89
CA ALA A 191 -8.12 -1.12 11.20
C ALA A 191 -8.69 -1.43 12.59
N ALA A 192 -8.33 -0.66 13.58
CA ALA A 192 -8.85 -0.83 14.95
C ALA A 192 -10.37 -0.64 15.01
N LEU A 193 -10.91 0.38 14.35
CA LEU A 193 -12.35 0.63 14.30
C LEU A 193 -13.08 -0.46 13.51
N ALA A 194 -12.50 -0.95 12.41
CA ALA A 194 -13.07 -2.06 11.65
C ALA A 194 -13.12 -3.35 12.50
N ILE A 195 -12.05 -3.66 13.24
CA ILE A 195 -12.00 -4.80 14.15
C ILE A 195 -13.03 -4.62 15.28
N PHE A 196 -13.11 -3.44 15.88
CA PHE A 196 -14.09 -3.13 16.92
C PHE A 196 -15.53 -3.27 16.42
N SER A 197 -15.82 -2.70 15.26
CA SER A 197 -17.12 -2.77 14.59
C SER A 197 -17.54 -4.21 14.34
N SER A 198 -16.66 -5.03 13.75
CA SER A 198 -16.91 -6.45 13.51
C SER A 198 -17.08 -7.25 14.81
N TYR A 199 -16.24 -7.02 15.82
CA TYR A 199 -16.32 -7.71 17.11
C TYR A 199 -17.63 -7.40 17.85
N LYS A 200 -18.04 -6.13 17.87
CA LYS A 200 -19.25 -5.67 18.54
C LYS A 200 -20.52 -5.84 17.69
N ARG A 201 -20.38 -6.17 16.41
CA ARG A 201 -21.47 -6.25 15.42
C ARG A 201 -22.26 -4.95 15.36
N VAL A 202 -21.55 -3.84 15.25
CA VAL A 202 -22.12 -2.50 15.18
C VAL A 202 -21.62 -1.81 13.93
N THR A 203 -22.51 -1.09 13.26
CA THR A 203 -22.16 -0.21 12.14
C THR A 203 -21.99 1.22 12.62
N SER A 204 -21.23 2.03 11.93
CA SER A 204 -21.23 3.47 12.15
C SER A 204 -22.58 4.05 11.71
N THR A 205 -23.02 5.13 12.35
CA THR A 205 -24.28 5.82 11.96
C THR A 205 -24.10 6.75 10.78
N LYS A 206 -22.85 7.02 10.39
CA LYS A 206 -22.46 7.90 9.28
C LYS A 206 -21.22 7.34 8.60
N ARG A 207 -21.00 7.73 7.34
CA ARG A 207 -19.74 7.46 6.67
C ARG A 207 -18.59 8.06 7.50
N THR A 208 -17.69 7.22 7.93
CA THR A 208 -16.59 7.59 8.83
C THR A 208 -15.27 7.41 8.11
N LEU A 209 -14.49 8.47 8.04
CA LEU A 209 -13.11 8.45 7.61
C LEU A 209 -12.24 8.40 8.87
N ALA A 210 -11.40 7.38 8.99
CA ALA A 210 -10.50 7.21 10.11
C ALA A 210 -9.04 7.24 9.64
N VAL A 211 -8.28 8.15 10.21
CA VAL A 211 -6.86 8.32 9.92
C VAL A 211 -6.14 8.55 11.24
N GLY A 212 -5.13 7.77 11.52
CA GLY A 212 -4.34 7.93 12.75
C GLY A 212 -3.48 6.73 13.06
N GLU A 213 -2.36 6.98 13.73
CA GLU A 213 -1.52 5.95 14.31
C GLU A 213 -2.02 5.58 15.72
N ILE A 214 -1.99 4.29 16.04
CA ILE A 214 -2.28 3.79 17.39
C ILE A 214 -0.98 3.43 18.10
N GLY A 215 -0.66 4.21 19.15
CA GLY A 215 0.44 3.89 20.03
C GLY A 215 0.09 2.80 21.04
N LEU A 216 1.11 2.11 21.59
CA LEU A 216 0.93 1.06 22.61
C LEU A 216 0.33 1.59 23.92
N THR A 217 0.39 2.89 24.15
CA THR A 217 -0.28 3.55 25.30
C THR A 217 -1.80 3.63 25.15
N GLY A 218 -2.31 3.35 23.95
CA GLY A 218 -3.74 3.45 23.60
C GLY A 218 -4.16 4.86 23.16
N ILE A 219 -3.22 5.75 22.95
CA ILE A 219 -3.47 7.08 22.41
C ILE A 219 -3.41 6.99 20.88
N ALA A 220 -4.45 7.47 20.22
CA ALA A 220 -4.37 7.72 18.78
C ALA A 220 -3.59 9.01 18.57
N ALA A 221 -2.44 8.93 17.91
CA ALA A 221 -1.64 10.08 17.57
C ALA A 221 -2.10 10.65 16.23
N ASP A 222 -2.12 11.97 16.14
CA ASP A 222 -2.34 12.66 14.88
C ASP A 222 -1.13 12.43 13.95
N ILE A 223 -1.40 12.22 12.68
CA ILE A 223 -0.33 12.00 11.72
C ILE A 223 0.17 13.35 11.25
N THR A 224 1.31 13.77 11.78
CA THR A 224 1.93 15.08 11.51
C THR A 224 2.36 15.31 10.06
N SER A 225 2.23 14.32 9.18
CA SER A 225 2.55 14.46 7.74
C SER A 225 1.41 14.95 6.86
N TYR A 226 0.19 15.08 7.40
CA TYR A 226 -0.93 15.63 6.65
C TYR A 226 -0.92 17.16 6.76
N LYS A 227 -0.27 17.82 5.82
CA LYS A 227 -0.54 19.25 5.59
C LYS A 227 -1.96 19.35 5.04
N THR A 228 -2.92 19.64 5.89
CA THR A 228 -4.20 20.17 5.47
C THR A 228 -3.93 21.48 4.76
N THR A 229 -3.90 21.47 3.44
CA THR A 229 -4.10 22.69 2.68
C THR A 229 -5.60 22.99 2.78
N GLU A 230 -5.99 23.73 3.81
CA GLU A 230 -7.22 24.52 3.75
C GLU A 230 -7.07 25.42 2.54
N LYS A 231 -7.78 25.10 1.47
CA LYS A 231 -8.10 26.09 0.45
C LYS A 231 -9.39 26.76 0.91
N ALA A 232 -9.22 27.99 1.37
CA ALA A 232 -10.27 28.97 1.44
C ALA A 232 -10.91 29.20 0.06
#